data_86e54ac9ca645b8468115f42beb19452
#
_entry.id   86e54ac9ca645b8468115f42beb19452
#
_cell.length_a   1.000
_cell.length_b   1.000
_cell.length_c   1.000
_cell.angle_alpha   90.00
_cell.angle_beta   90.00
_cell.angle_gamma   90.00
#
_symmetry.space_group_name_H-M   'P 1'
#
loop_
_entity.id
_entity.type
_entity.pdbx_description
1 polymer ?
#
loop_
_entity_poly.entity_id
_entity_poly.type
_entity_poly.pdbx_seq_one_letter_code
_entity_poly.pdbx_strand_id
1 'polypeptide(L)'
;INRYYELFREHGIPVGQVLTMKENFATRRHYLNQKNCMTVMLENGVIPIVNENDTISVSELMFTDNDELSGLIASMMDAQALIILSNIDGIYNGSPADPASEVIREIGQGKDLSSYIQTSKSSFGRGGMLTKTNIARKVADEGITVIIANGKRDNILVDLIQHPESTLCTRFTPSPEPVSSVKKWIAHSEGFAKGELHINYCATELLFSDKAVSILPVGIIDVIGEFEKDDIVRIIDFGGKPIGVGKANCDSTQAREAMGKHGKKPVVHYDYLYIE
;
A
#
# COMPACT_ATOMS: atom_id res chain seq x y z
N ILE A 1 -2.59 19.44 15.16
CA ILE A 1 -1.18 19.81 14.94
C ILE A 1 -0.57 20.53 16.14
N ASN A 2 -1.28 21.48 16.79
CA ASN A 2 -0.73 22.32 17.86
C ASN A 2 -0.09 21.49 19.00
N ARG A 3 -0.71 20.37 19.39
CA ARG A 3 -0.17 19.49 20.43
C ARG A 3 1.21 18.91 20.07
N TYR A 4 1.43 18.61 18.81
CA TYR A 4 2.75 18.16 18.32
C TYR A 4 3.76 19.32 18.39
N TYR A 5 3.38 20.53 17.96
CA TYR A 5 4.25 21.70 18.08
C TYR A 5 4.69 21.95 19.51
N GLU A 6 3.77 21.90 20.48
CA GLU A 6 4.07 22.10 21.90
C GLU A 6 5.08 21.07 22.43
N LEU A 7 4.78 19.78 22.22
CA LEU A 7 5.58 18.67 22.74
C LEU A 7 7.00 18.65 22.13
N PHE A 8 7.10 18.78 20.82
CA PHE A 8 8.40 18.70 20.12
C PHE A 8 9.25 19.95 20.33
N ARG A 9 8.60 21.12 20.48
CA ARG A 9 9.31 22.39 20.71
C ARG A 9 10.09 22.37 22.03
N GLU A 10 9.61 21.72 23.07
CA GLU A 10 10.33 21.57 24.34
C GLU A 10 11.68 20.86 24.17
N HIS A 11 11.80 20.05 23.14
CA HIS A 11 13.03 19.32 22.79
C HIS A 11 13.82 19.97 21.64
N GLY A 12 13.43 21.17 21.20
CA GLY A 12 14.08 21.87 20.09
C GLY A 12 13.90 21.20 18.72
N ILE A 13 12.89 20.34 18.59
CA ILE A 13 12.64 19.59 17.37
C ILE A 13 11.51 20.28 16.57
N PRO A 14 11.78 20.84 15.37
CA PRO A 14 10.74 21.41 14.53
C PRO A 14 9.87 20.31 13.91
N VAL A 15 8.57 20.58 13.84
CA VAL A 15 7.62 19.73 13.12
C VAL A 15 6.87 20.54 12.07
N GLY A 16 6.44 19.90 10.98
CA GLY A 16 5.68 20.55 9.93
C GLY A 16 4.46 19.74 9.54
N GLN A 17 3.30 20.39 9.39
CA GLN A 17 2.09 19.75 8.92
C GLN A 17 2.15 19.51 7.43
N VAL A 18 1.81 18.29 7.01
CA VAL A 18 1.61 17.91 5.61
C VAL A 18 0.19 17.38 5.48
N LEU A 19 -0.67 18.16 4.83
CA LEU A 19 -2.02 17.72 4.48
C LEU A 19 -2.02 17.18 3.06
N THR A 20 -2.51 15.98 2.88
CA THR A 20 -2.50 15.29 1.61
C THR A 20 -3.88 14.76 1.24
N MET A 21 -4.11 14.55 -0.04
CA MET A 21 -5.31 13.89 -0.58
C MET A 21 -4.87 12.68 -1.37
N LYS A 22 -5.75 11.71 -1.52
CA LYS A 22 -5.50 10.54 -2.34
C LYS A 22 -5.08 10.90 -3.77
N GLU A 23 -5.69 11.94 -4.35
CA GLU A 23 -5.35 12.50 -5.66
C GLU A 23 -3.89 12.97 -5.79
N ASN A 24 -3.24 13.36 -4.69
CA ASN A 24 -1.83 13.75 -4.72
C ASN A 24 -0.89 12.57 -5.06
N PHE A 25 -1.41 11.36 -5.06
CA PHE A 25 -0.67 10.14 -5.42
C PHE A 25 -1.11 9.55 -6.77
N ALA A 26 -2.17 10.09 -7.38
CA ALA A 26 -2.77 9.58 -8.62
C ALA A 26 -1.81 9.62 -9.82
N THR A 27 -0.92 10.60 -9.89
CA THR A 27 0.06 10.71 -10.96
C THR A 27 1.48 10.60 -10.42
N ARG A 28 2.39 10.02 -11.22
CA ARG A 28 3.81 9.91 -10.84
C ARG A 28 4.43 11.25 -10.49
N ARG A 29 4.05 12.31 -11.19
CA ARG A 29 4.54 13.67 -10.94
C ARG A 29 4.11 14.19 -9.56
N HIS A 30 2.84 14.06 -9.22
CA HIS A 30 2.34 14.49 -7.91
C HIS A 30 2.94 13.65 -6.78
N TYR A 31 3.03 12.35 -6.95
CA TYR A 31 3.71 11.45 -6.03
C TYR A 31 5.16 11.88 -5.75
N LEU A 32 5.95 12.18 -6.80
CA LEU A 32 7.32 12.64 -6.65
C LEU A 32 7.41 14.02 -5.99
N ASN A 33 6.48 14.94 -6.28
CA ASN A 33 6.43 16.23 -5.61
C ASN A 33 6.17 16.09 -4.11
N GLN A 34 5.26 15.18 -3.73
CA GLN A 34 4.96 14.88 -2.32
C GLN A 34 6.18 14.27 -1.63
N LYS A 35 6.83 13.29 -2.27
CA LYS A 35 8.09 12.70 -1.78
C LYS A 35 9.16 13.77 -1.56
N ASN A 36 9.39 14.63 -2.55
CA ASN A 36 10.40 15.69 -2.47
C ASN A 36 10.10 16.68 -1.33
N CYS A 37 8.85 17.09 -1.15
CA CYS A 37 8.44 17.96 -0.06
C CYS A 37 8.86 17.37 1.31
N MET A 38 8.50 16.11 1.56
CA MET A 38 8.86 15.45 2.82
C MET A 38 10.36 15.22 2.96
N THR A 39 11.06 14.88 1.87
CA THR A 39 12.51 14.71 1.87
C THR A 39 13.20 16.00 2.29
N VAL A 40 12.82 17.14 1.70
CA VAL A 40 13.37 18.45 2.06
C VAL A 40 13.09 18.81 3.52
N MET A 41 11.89 18.49 4.05
CA MET A 41 11.60 18.69 5.47
C MET A 41 12.56 17.89 6.35
N LEU A 42 12.73 16.60 6.08
CA LEU A 42 13.61 15.71 6.86
C LEU A 42 15.09 16.14 6.76
N GLU A 43 15.57 16.52 5.57
CA GLU A 43 16.93 17.03 5.36
C GLU A 43 17.22 18.31 6.17
N ASN A 44 16.19 19.11 6.44
CA ASN A 44 16.27 20.29 7.29
C ASN A 44 15.91 20.02 8.78
N GLY A 45 15.84 18.75 9.18
CA GLY A 45 15.57 18.36 10.55
C GLY A 45 14.11 18.58 10.99
N VAL A 46 13.19 18.81 10.06
CA VAL A 46 11.76 19.00 10.34
C VAL A 46 11.03 17.65 10.24
N ILE A 47 10.32 17.25 11.30
CA ILE A 47 9.51 16.03 11.29
C ILE A 47 8.16 16.32 10.61
N PRO A 48 7.82 15.65 9.48
CA PRO A 48 6.53 15.80 8.84
C PRO A 48 5.44 15.09 9.64
N ILE A 49 4.40 15.83 10.00
CA ILE A 49 3.16 15.30 10.61
C ILE A 49 2.10 15.26 9.51
N VAL A 50 1.87 14.05 9.00
CA VAL A 50 1.01 13.83 7.83
C VAL A 50 -0.41 13.50 8.26
N ASN A 51 -1.39 14.06 7.59
CA ASN A 51 -2.80 13.68 7.70
C ASN A 51 -3.53 13.91 6.38
N GLU A 52 -4.69 13.31 6.24
CA GLU A 52 -5.58 13.60 5.12
C GLU A 52 -6.13 15.03 5.22
N ASN A 53 -6.38 15.66 4.07
CA ASN A 53 -7.04 16.95 3.98
C ASN A 53 -8.56 16.76 3.87
N ASP A 54 -9.21 16.46 4.98
CA ASP A 54 -10.65 16.19 5.07
C ASP A 54 -11.53 17.37 4.61
N THR A 55 -10.95 18.58 4.52
CA THR A 55 -11.73 19.79 4.15
C THR A 55 -12.09 19.83 2.68
N ILE A 56 -11.24 19.28 1.82
CA ILE A 56 -11.38 19.35 0.37
C ILE A 56 -11.42 17.98 -0.31
N SER A 57 -11.21 16.91 0.45
CA SER A 57 -11.33 15.54 -0.06
C SER A 57 -12.79 15.21 -0.39
N VAL A 58 -13.03 14.75 -1.60
CA VAL A 58 -14.34 14.21 -2.01
C VAL A 58 -14.44 12.77 -1.50
N SER A 59 -15.61 12.40 -0.98
CA SER A 59 -15.84 11.10 -0.28
C SER A 59 -15.40 9.86 -1.09
N GLU A 60 -15.44 9.93 -2.40
CA GLU A 60 -15.05 8.85 -3.32
C GLU A 60 -13.52 8.71 -3.47
N LEU A 61 -12.78 9.76 -3.13
CA LEU A 61 -11.32 9.86 -3.24
C LEU A 61 -10.63 9.99 -1.87
N MET A 62 -11.34 9.70 -0.79
CA MET A 62 -10.75 9.67 0.56
C MET A 62 -9.97 8.37 0.78
N PHE A 63 -8.97 8.44 1.62
CA PHE A 63 -8.37 7.23 2.17
C PHE A 63 -9.39 6.46 3.00
N THR A 64 -9.30 5.14 3.00
CA THR A 64 -10.19 4.30 3.80
C THR A 64 -9.95 4.58 5.29
N ASP A 65 -8.69 4.78 5.65
CA ASP A 65 -8.23 5.15 6.99
C ASP A 65 -6.77 5.64 6.95
N ASN A 66 -6.26 6.06 8.10
CA ASN A 66 -4.86 6.47 8.23
C ASN A 66 -3.85 5.32 8.09
N ASP A 67 -4.28 4.07 8.18
CA ASP A 67 -3.39 2.93 7.95
C ASP A 67 -3.02 2.85 6.45
N GLU A 68 -3.99 3.04 5.55
CA GLU A 68 -3.75 3.13 4.10
C GLU A 68 -2.77 4.26 3.79
N LEU A 69 -3.02 5.45 4.34
CA LEU A 69 -2.13 6.60 4.18
C LEU A 69 -0.72 6.32 4.72
N SER A 70 -0.61 5.69 5.88
CA SER A 70 0.69 5.38 6.50
C SER A 70 1.51 4.40 5.66
N GLY A 71 0.88 3.38 5.09
CA GLY A 71 1.52 2.43 4.18
C GLY A 71 2.04 3.11 2.92
N LEU A 72 1.21 3.96 2.30
CA LEU A 72 1.59 4.72 1.12
C LEU A 72 2.79 5.66 1.39
N ILE A 73 2.78 6.35 2.53
CA ILE A 73 3.89 7.23 2.92
C ILE A 73 5.16 6.42 3.20
N ALA A 74 5.06 5.29 3.91
CA ALA A 74 6.20 4.43 4.17
C ALA A 74 6.86 3.94 2.86
N SER A 75 6.05 3.47 1.93
CA SER A 75 6.50 3.05 0.58
C SER A 75 7.10 4.19 -0.21
N MET A 76 6.45 5.36 -0.22
CA MET A 76 6.90 6.55 -0.95
C MET A 76 8.26 7.05 -0.45
N MET A 77 8.46 7.03 0.86
CA MET A 77 9.68 7.53 1.51
C MET A 77 10.78 6.48 1.60
N ASP A 78 10.55 5.25 1.12
CA ASP A 78 11.47 4.13 1.29
C ASP A 78 11.87 3.94 2.76
N ALA A 79 10.88 3.96 3.66
CA ALA A 79 11.11 3.85 5.09
C ALA A 79 11.75 2.49 5.46
N GLN A 80 12.58 2.47 6.48
CA GLN A 80 13.19 1.23 6.99
C GLN A 80 12.17 0.41 7.77
N ALA A 81 11.24 1.08 8.44
CA ALA A 81 10.17 0.46 9.20
C ALA A 81 8.90 1.33 9.21
N LEU A 82 7.75 0.67 9.27
CA LEU A 82 6.44 1.25 9.54
C LEU A 82 5.95 0.70 10.89
N ILE A 83 5.67 1.56 11.85
CA ILE A 83 5.09 1.18 13.14
C ILE A 83 3.64 1.65 13.18
N ILE A 84 2.70 0.72 13.20
CA ILE A 84 1.27 0.98 13.33
C ILE A 84 0.89 0.84 14.81
N LEU A 85 0.61 1.96 15.45
CA LEU A 85 0.13 1.97 16.84
C LEU A 85 -1.37 1.75 16.87
N SER A 86 -1.78 0.67 17.52
CA SER A 86 -3.17 0.25 17.67
C SER A 86 -3.59 0.31 19.15
N ASN A 87 -4.81 -0.10 19.43
CA ASN A 87 -5.34 -0.25 20.79
C ASN A 87 -5.21 -1.69 21.34
N ILE A 88 -4.57 -2.59 20.59
CA ILE A 88 -4.27 -3.98 20.94
C ILE A 88 -2.80 -4.28 20.70
N ASP A 89 -2.28 -5.32 21.34
CA ASP A 89 -0.84 -5.62 21.35
C ASP A 89 -0.28 -6.15 20.03
N GLY A 90 -1.14 -6.50 19.09
CA GLY A 90 -0.78 -7.05 17.80
C GLY A 90 -1.91 -7.85 17.20
N ILE A 91 -1.59 -8.73 16.25
CA ILE A 91 -2.53 -9.67 15.65
C ILE A 91 -2.59 -10.92 16.52
N TYR A 92 -3.78 -11.33 16.92
CA TYR A 92 -4.01 -12.52 17.73
C TYR A 92 -4.34 -13.73 16.86
N ASN A 93 -3.98 -14.91 17.35
CA ASN A 93 -4.34 -16.19 16.71
C ASN A 93 -5.82 -16.59 16.93
N GLY A 94 -6.59 -15.75 17.63
CA GLY A 94 -8.02 -15.89 17.93
C GLY A 94 -8.63 -14.57 18.33
N SER A 95 -9.74 -14.61 19.08
CA SER A 95 -10.35 -13.39 19.62
C SER A 95 -9.47 -12.77 20.70
N PRO A 96 -9.16 -11.46 20.66
CA PRO A 96 -8.42 -10.79 21.75
C PRO A 96 -9.11 -10.85 23.11
N ALA A 97 -10.42 -11.14 23.15
CA ALA A 97 -11.19 -11.33 24.38
C ALA A 97 -11.08 -12.74 24.96
N ASP A 98 -10.54 -13.69 24.22
CA ASP A 98 -10.32 -15.06 24.67
C ASP A 98 -8.95 -15.15 25.38
N PRO A 99 -8.90 -15.52 26.68
CA PRO A 99 -7.65 -15.68 27.41
C PRO A 99 -6.69 -16.74 26.82
N ALA A 100 -7.19 -17.65 26.00
CA ALA A 100 -6.35 -18.63 25.31
C ALA A 100 -5.71 -18.10 24.01
N SER A 101 -6.12 -16.92 23.57
CA SER A 101 -5.55 -16.29 22.38
C SER A 101 -4.23 -15.60 22.67
N GLU A 102 -3.25 -15.84 21.80
CA GLU A 102 -1.92 -15.26 21.91
C GLU A 102 -1.63 -14.34 20.72
N VAL A 103 -0.78 -13.34 20.95
CA VAL A 103 -0.27 -12.46 19.88
C VAL A 103 0.68 -13.25 18.97
N ILE A 104 0.41 -13.21 17.68
CA ILE A 104 1.32 -13.73 16.66
C ILE A 104 2.51 -12.79 16.56
N ARG A 105 3.67 -13.24 17.07
CA ARG A 105 4.87 -12.40 17.18
C ARG A 105 5.47 -12.05 15.82
N GLU A 106 5.46 -13.01 14.89
CA GLU A 106 6.08 -12.85 13.58
C GLU A 106 5.19 -13.41 12.46
N ILE A 107 5.11 -12.66 11.37
CA ILE A 107 4.40 -13.03 10.16
C ILE A 107 5.37 -12.92 9.00
N GLY A 108 5.78 -14.09 8.48
CA GLY A 108 6.59 -14.22 7.28
C GLY A 108 5.77 -14.06 6.01
N GLN A 109 6.47 -14.02 4.88
CA GLN A 109 5.85 -13.99 3.55
C GLN A 109 4.96 -15.21 3.32
N GLY A 110 3.85 -15.02 2.57
CA GLY A 110 2.95 -16.11 2.18
C GLY A 110 2.13 -16.74 3.30
N LYS A 111 2.29 -16.32 4.56
CA LYS A 111 1.48 -16.85 5.67
C LYS A 111 0.03 -16.42 5.53
N ASP A 112 -0.88 -17.38 5.36
CA ASP A 112 -2.32 -17.11 5.32
C ASP A 112 -2.83 -16.70 6.71
N LEU A 113 -3.44 -15.52 6.79
CA LEU A 113 -4.04 -14.96 8.01
C LEU A 113 -5.56 -14.93 7.96
N SER A 114 -6.18 -15.42 6.90
CA SER A 114 -7.62 -15.33 6.69
C SER A 114 -8.42 -15.98 7.82
N SER A 115 -7.93 -17.08 8.39
CA SER A 115 -8.55 -17.79 9.50
C SER A 115 -8.56 -16.98 10.81
N TYR A 116 -7.55 -16.15 11.04
CA TYR A 116 -7.42 -15.33 12.26
C TYR A 116 -8.23 -14.03 12.19
N ILE A 117 -8.37 -13.49 10.99
CA ILE A 117 -9.03 -12.19 10.78
C ILE A 117 -10.55 -12.32 10.75
N GLN A 118 -11.11 -13.47 10.34
CA GLN A 118 -12.56 -13.70 10.30
C GLN A 118 -13.24 -13.65 11.67
N THR A 119 -12.52 -14.00 12.72
CA THR A 119 -13.04 -13.99 14.10
C THR A 119 -13.16 -12.57 14.70
N SER A 120 -12.56 -11.54 14.09
CA SER A 120 -12.53 -10.17 14.65
C SER A 120 -13.55 -9.21 14.03
N LYS A 121 -14.50 -9.67 13.22
CA LYS A 121 -15.47 -8.80 12.48
C LYS A 121 -16.46 -8.00 13.34
N SER A 122 -16.42 -8.09 14.67
CA SER A 122 -17.58 -7.68 15.49
C SER A 122 -17.48 -6.39 16.28
N SER A 123 -16.45 -5.50 16.24
CA SER A 123 -16.56 -4.29 17.07
C SER A 123 -15.74 -3.05 16.80
N PHE A 124 -14.93 -2.95 15.76
CA PHE A 124 -14.06 -1.79 15.59
C PHE A 124 -14.21 -1.12 14.23
N GLY A 125 -14.53 0.17 14.24
CA GLY A 125 -14.71 1.16 13.19
C GLY A 125 -14.15 0.92 11.78
N ARG A 126 -14.26 1.89 10.87
CA ARG A 126 -13.94 1.78 9.43
C ARG A 126 -12.52 1.28 9.08
N GLY A 127 -11.56 1.25 9.99
CA GLY A 127 -10.20 0.72 9.83
C GLY A 127 -9.97 -0.51 10.70
N GLY A 128 -10.59 -1.65 10.36
CA GLY A 128 -10.49 -2.89 11.15
C GLY A 128 -9.12 -3.56 11.06
N MET A 129 -8.90 -4.61 11.86
CA MET A 129 -7.67 -5.42 11.85
C MET A 129 -7.35 -5.97 10.44
N LEU A 130 -8.37 -6.24 9.63
CA LEU A 130 -8.20 -6.68 8.25
C LEU A 130 -7.45 -5.64 7.41
N THR A 131 -7.85 -4.36 7.48
CA THR A 131 -7.18 -3.27 6.74
C THR A 131 -5.74 -3.12 7.19
N LYS A 132 -5.49 -3.08 8.51
CA LYS A 132 -4.13 -3.01 9.06
C LYS A 132 -3.25 -4.16 8.59
N THR A 133 -3.78 -5.38 8.59
CA THR A 133 -3.07 -6.58 8.16
C THR A 133 -2.74 -6.54 6.66
N ASN A 134 -3.70 -6.13 5.83
CA ASN A 134 -3.50 -6.03 4.38
C ASN A 134 -2.44 -4.97 4.04
N ILE A 135 -2.51 -3.80 4.66
CA ILE A 135 -1.51 -2.74 4.47
C ILE A 135 -0.15 -3.19 5.00
N ALA A 136 -0.09 -3.80 6.18
CA ALA A 136 1.16 -4.28 6.76
C ALA A 136 1.84 -5.33 5.85
N ARG A 137 1.07 -6.26 5.29
CA ARG A 137 1.57 -7.25 4.34
C ARG A 137 2.10 -6.60 3.07
N LYS A 138 1.29 -5.75 2.43
CA LYS A 138 1.67 -5.04 1.21
C LYS A 138 2.98 -4.26 1.37
N VAL A 139 3.13 -3.53 2.46
CA VAL A 139 4.33 -2.75 2.76
C VAL A 139 5.53 -3.68 3.07
N ALA A 140 5.29 -4.80 3.75
CA ALA A 140 6.35 -5.80 4.00
C ALA A 140 6.82 -6.48 2.72
N ASP A 141 5.93 -6.78 1.78
CA ASP A 141 6.27 -7.33 0.47
C ASP A 141 7.10 -6.35 -0.38
N GLU A 142 7.03 -5.04 -0.09
CA GLU A 142 7.86 -4.00 -0.69
C GLU A 142 9.25 -3.83 -0.04
N GLY A 143 9.59 -4.68 0.93
CA GLY A 143 10.89 -4.69 1.61
C GLY A 143 10.98 -3.80 2.85
N ILE A 144 9.85 -3.39 3.44
CA ILE A 144 9.81 -2.54 4.65
C ILE A 144 9.35 -3.38 5.84
N THR A 145 10.07 -3.34 6.95
CA THR A 145 9.63 -3.97 8.19
C THR A 145 8.36 -3.30 8.71
N VAL A 146 7.29 -4.06 8.98
CA VAL A 146 6.07 -3.49 9.58
C VAL A 146 5.84 -4.08 10.97
N ILE A 147 5.51 -3.21 11.92
CA ILE A 147 5.25 -3.58 13.30
C ILE A 147 3.86 -3.06 13.70
N ILE A 148 3.02 -3.95 14.24
CA ILE A 148 1.75 -3.57 14.86
C ILE A 148 1.89 -3.74 16.36
N ALA A 149 1.68 -2.66 17.12
CA ALA A 149 1.87 -2.63 18.56
C ALA A 149 0.79 -1.79 19.27
N ASN A 150 0.70 -1.94 20.60
CA ASN A 150 -0.27 -1.21 21.41
C ASN A 150 0.25 0.19 21.76
N GLY A 151 -0.32 1.21 21.16
CA GLY A 151 0.03 2.61 21.38
C GLY A 151 -0.38 3.16 22.77
N LYS A 152 -1.12 2.37 23.58
CA LYS A 152 -1.47 2.74 24.96
C LYS A 152 -0.41 2.34 25.98
N ARG A 153 0.57 1.54 25.59
CA ARG A 153 1.69 1.17 26.45
C ARG A 153 2.67 2.32 26.56
N ASP A 154 3.07 2.62 27.77
CA ASP A 154 4.11 3.61 28.02
C ASP A 154 5.42 3.19 27.34
N ASN A 155 6.14 4.14 26.78
CA ASN A 155 7.44 3.96 26.13
C ASN A 155 7.48 2.96 24.96
N ILE A 156 6.32 2.55 24.41
CA ILE A 156 6.25 1.48 23.40
C ILE A 156 7.21 1.69 22.22
N LEU A 157 7.35 2.91 21.70
CA LEU A 157 8.26 3.18 20.58
C LEU A 157 9.74 2.97 20.96
N VAL A 158 10.11 3.34 22.18
CA VAL A 158 11.46 3.14 22.71
C VAL A 158 11.72 1.64 22.90
N ASP A 159 10.77 0.93 23.49
CA ASP A 159 10.88 -0.51 23.73
C ASP A 159 10.95 -1.31 22.44
N LEU A 160 10.18 -0.96 21.40
CA LEU A 160 10.24 -1.60 20.08
C LEU A 160 11.61 -1.47 19.42
N ILE A 161 12.36 -0.40 19.70
CA ILE A 161 13.69 -0.14 19.13
C ILE A 161 14.80 -0.74 20.00
N GLN A 162 14.72 -0.55 21.31
CA GLN A 162 15.79 -0.97 22.23
C GLN A 162 15.65 -2.42 22.68
N HIS A 163 14.44 -2.93 22.77
CA HIS A 163 14.12 -4.26 23.28
C HIS A 163 13.19 -5.04 22.33
N PRO A 164 13.53 -5.17 21.04
CA PRO A 164 12.62 -5.70 20.01
C PRO A 164 12.14 -7.12 20.29
N GLU A 165 12.97 -7.96 20.88
CA GLU A 165 12.65 -9.37 21.16
C GLU A 165 11.68 -9.55 22.31
N SER A 166 11.78 -8.72 23.36
CA SER A 166 10.93 -8.81 24.56
C SER A 166 9.64 -8.00 24.45
N THR A 167 9.59 -7.00 23.58
CA THR A 167 8.42 -6.13 23.41
C THR A 167 7.28 -6.85 22.70
N LEU A 168 6.09 -6.89 23.31
CA LEU A 168 4.94 -7.56 22.74
C LEU A 168 4.38 -6.77 21.55
N CYS A 169 4.47 -7.36 20.35
CA CYS A 169 4.00 -6.79 19.09
C CYS A 169 3.87 -7.88 18.03
N THR A 170 3.25 -7.58 16.90
CA THR A 170 3.34 -8.39 15.68
C THR A 170 4.28 -7.72 14.70
N ARG A 171 5.27 -8.45 14.23
CA ARG A 171 6.24 -8.01 13.23
C ARG A 171 6.03 -8.75 11.91
N PHE A 172 5.92 -8.01 10.82
CA PHE A 172 5.92 -8.55 9.46
C PHE A 172 7.36 -8.51 8.92
N THR A 173 7.83 -9.67 8.49
CA THR A 173 9.16 -9.81 7.91
C THR A 173 9.20 -9.19 6.52
N PRO A 174 10.13 -8.26 6.23
CA PRO A 174 10.23 -7.64 4.93
C PRO A 174 10.67 -8.63 3.85
N SER A 175 10.21 -8.40 2.61
CA SER A 175 10.72 -9.13 1.46
C SER A 175 12.20 -8.84 1.26
N PRO A 176 13.03 -9.86 0.98
CA PRO A 176 14.43 -9.66 0.63
C PRO A 176 14.61 -9.12 -0.80
N GLU A 177 13.56 -9.17 -1.62
CA GLU A 177 13.62 -8.73 -3.01
C GLU A 177 13.36 -7.22 -3.12
N PRO A 178 14.25 -6.45 -3.77
CA PRO A 178 14.04 -5.02 -3.94
C PRO A 178 12.92 -4.73 -4.94
N VAL A 179 11.98 -3.88 -4.54
CA VAL A 179 10.92 -3.38 -5.41
C VAL A 179 11.26 -1.98 -5.90
N SER A 180 11.19 -1.74 -7.22
CA SER A 180 11.48 -0.42 -7.78
C SER A 180 10.47 0.64 -7.29
N SER A 181 10.92 1.89 -7.16
CA SER A 181 10.05 3.00 -6.74
C SER A 181 8.86 3.25 -7.67
N VAL A 182 8.96 2.85 -8.92
CA VAL A 182 7.85 2.91 -9.88
C VAL A 182 6.81 1.84 -9.58
N LYS A 183 7.24 0.62 -9.32
CA LYS A 183 6.34 -0.48 -8.93
C LYS A 183 5.67 -0.22 -7.59
N LYS A 184 6.38 0.32 -6.61
CA LYS A 184 5.79 0.77 -5.34
C LYS A 184 4.67 1.79 -5.56
N TRP A 185 4.92 2.82 -6.39
CA TRP A 185 3.88 3.79 -6.73
C TRP A 185 2.66 3.13 -7.40
N ILE A 186 2.89 2.24 -8.38
CA ILE A 186 1.81 1.55 -9.10
C ILE A 186 1.00 0.66 -8.15
N ALA A 187 1.66 -0.10 -7.27
CA ALA A 187 1.00 -0.95 -6.29
C ALA A 187 -0.03 -0.20 -5.42
N HIS A 188 0.26 1.06 -5.07
CA HIS A 188 -0.64 1.92 -4.30
C HIS A 188 -1.60 2.76 -5.16
N SER A 189 -1.66 2.53 -6.46
CA SER A 189 -2.46 3.34 -7.39
C SER A 189 -3.78 2.67 -7.82
N GLU A 190 -4.16 1.53 -7.27
CA GLU A 190 -5.37 0.79 -7.65
C GLU A 190 -6.64 1.66 -7.59
N GLY A 191 -6.78 2.47 -6.56
CA GLY A 191 -7.91 3.39 -6.38
C GLY A 191 -8.02 4.50 -7.43
N PHE A 192 -7.02 4.64 -8.33
CA PHE A 192 -6.98 5.64 -9.40
C PHE A 192 -7.14 5.03 -10.79
N ALA A 193 -7.43 3.74 -10.88
CA ALA A 193 -7.62 3.08 -12.16
C ALA A 193 -8.83 3.69 -12.89
N LYS A 194 -8.61 4.14 -14.13
CA LYS A 194 -9.63 4.72 -15.00
C LYS A 194 -10.27 3.70 -15.93
N GLY A 195 -9.71 2.50 -16.01
CA GLY A 195 -10.23 1.42 -16.83
C GLY A 195 -9.70 0.08 -16.40
N GLU A 196 -10.13 -0.96 -17.10
CA GLU A 196 -9.78 -2.34 -16.86
C GLU A 196 -9.33 -3.02 -18.14
N LEU A 197 -8.32 -3.88 -18.03
CA LEU A 197 -7.87 -4.79 -19.07
C LEU A 197 -8.19 -6.21 -18.62
N HIS A 198 -9.15 -6.83 -19.26
CA HIS A 198 -9.48 -8.23 -19.06
C HIS A 198 -8.57 -9.08 -19.91
N ILE A 199 -7.89 -10.05 -19.31
CA ILE A 199 -6.90 -10.88 -19.98
C ILE A 199 -7.33 -12.35 -20.04
N ASN A 200 -6.84 -13.05 -21.06
CA ASN A 200 -7.13 -14.45 -21.25
C ASN A 200 -6.35 -15.35 -20.29
N TYR A 201 -6.72 -16.64 -20.25
CA TYR A 201 -6.09 -17.65 -19.42
C TYR A 201 -4.57 -17.71 -19.60
N CYS A 202 -4.08 -17.75 -20.84
CA CYS A 202 -2.65 -17.85 -21.11
C CYS A 202 -1.86 -16.63 -20.59
N ALA A 203 -2.41 -15.44 -20.74
CA ALA A 203 -1.78 -14.22 -20.22
C ALA A 203 -1.80 -14.23 -18.67
N THR A 204 -2.87 -14.70 -18.05
CA THR A 204 -2.96 -14.86 -16.58
C THR A 204 -1.85 -15.79 -16.07
N GLU A 205 -1.73 -17.00 -16.61
CA GLU A 205 -0.69 -17.97 -16.22
C GLU A 205 0.73 -17.41 -16.37
N LEU A 206 0.98 -16.67 -17.46
CA LEU A 206 2.28 -16.06 -17.69
C LEU A 206 2.61 -14.97 -16.67
N LEU A 207 1.63 -14.19 -16.22
CA LEU A 207 1.84 -13.13 -15.22
C LEU A 207 2.20 -13.68 -13.84
N PHE A 208 1.74 -14.86 -13.49
CA PHE A 208 2.09 -15.55 -12.23
C PHE A 208 3.36 -16.42 -12.35
N SER A 209 4.01 -16.43 -13.51
CA SER A 209 5.30 -17.11 -13.67
C SER A 209 6.47 -16.23 -13.19
N ASP A 210 7.63 -16.85 -12.96
CA ASP A 210 8.87 -16.16 -12.55
C ASP A 210 9.48 -15.25 -13.64
N LYS A 211 8.75 -15.00 -14.73
CA LYS A 211 9.22 -14.20 -15.86
C LYS A 211 8.68 -12.79 -15.82
N ALA A 212 9.52 -11.83 -16.20
CA ALA A 212 9.08 -10.45 -16.45
C ALA A 212 8.20 -10.40 -17.71
N VAL A 213 6.88 -10.33 -17.54
CA VAL A 213 5.88 -10.39 -18.61
C VAL A 213 5.12 -9.08 -18.71
N SER A 214 5.01 -8.57 -19.94
CA SER A 214 4.18 -7.40 -20.26
C SER A 214 2.80 -7.84 -20.76
N ILE A 215 1.78 -7.00 -20.56
CA ILE A 215 0.45 -7.25 -21.13
C ILE A 215 0.45 -6.86 -22.60
N LEU A 216 0.46 -7.87 -23.44
CA LEU A 216 0.40 -7.73 -24.90
C LEU A 216 -1.06 -7.71 -25.36
N PRO A 217 -1.39 -6.99 -26.45
CA PRO A 217 -2.75 -6.95 -27.00
C PRO A 217 -3.34 -8.33 -27.30
N VAL A 218 -2.53 -9.30 -27.72
CA VAL A 218 -2.98 -10.69 -27.98
C VAL A 218 -3.53 -11.40 -26.74
N GLY A 219 -3.10 -10.98 -25.55
CA GLY A 219 -3.58 -11.51 -24.28
C GLY A 219 -4.84 -10.83 -23.76
N ILE A 220 -5.28 -9.71 -24.36
CA ILE A 220 -6.42 -8.92 -23.91
C ILE A 220 -7.68 -9.42 -24.62
N ILE A 221 -8.74 -9.65 -23.84
CA ILE A 221 -10.05 -10.12 -24.29
C ILE A 221 -11.14 -9.06 -24.16
N ASP A 222 -10.95 -8.05 -23.29
CA ASP A 222 -11.86 -6.90 -23.18
C ASP A 222 -11.14 -5.70 -22.59
N VAL A 223 -11.65 -4.49 -22.90
CA VAL A 223 -11.15 -3.20 -22.42
C VAL A 223 -12.32 -2.35 -21.94
N ILE A 224 -12.44 -2.16 -20.63
CA ILE A 224 -13.54 -1.42 -19.99
C ILE A 224 -13.04 -0.05 -19.53
N GLY A 225 -13.89 0.97 -19.63
CA GLY A 225 -13.61 2.34 -19.23
C GLY A 225 -12.85 3.15 -20.28
N GLU A 226 -12.66 4.43 -19.98
CA GLU A 226 -11.93 5.37 -20.82
C GLU A 226 -10.68 5.85 -20.10
N PHE A 227 -9.53 5.59 -20.70
CA PHE A 227 -8.23 5.96 -20.15
C PHE A 227 -7.31 6.50 -21.25
N GLU A 228 -6.40 7.35 -20.86
CA GLU A 228 -5.35 7.89 -21.71
C GLU A 228 -4.02 7.17 -21.46
N LYS A 229 -3.05 7.42 -22.33
CA LYS A 229 -1.68 6.99 -22.08
C LYS A 229 -1.17 7.54 -20.75
N ASP A 230 -0.47 6.71 -19.99
CA ASP A 230 0.07 6.95 -18.65
C ASP A 230 -0.98 6.90 -17.50
N ASP A 231 -2.25 6.68 -17.80
CA ASP A 231 -3.25 6.37 -16.78
C ASP A 231 -3.06 4.98 -16.17
N ILE A 232 -3.57 4.79 -14.96
CA ILE A 232 -3.60 3.50 -14.28
C ILE A 232 -4.82 2.70 -14.73
N VAL A 233 -4.62 1.42 -15.00
CA VAL A 233 -5.65 0.45 -15.37
C VAL A 233 -5.56 -0.77 -14.48
N ARG A 234 -6.71 -1.36 -14.10
CA ARG A 234 -6.78 -2.64 -13.42
C ARG A 234 -6.55 -3.78 -14.39
N ILE A 235 -5.94 -4.84 -13.90
CA ILE A 235 -5.78 -6.07 -14.64
C ILE A 235 -6.73 -7.11 -14.06
N ILE A 236 -7.61 -7.61 -14.90
CA ILE A 236 -8.65 -8.57 -14.53
C ILE A 236 -8.32 -9.89 -15.22
N ASP A 237 -8.27 -10.96 -14.44
CA ASP A 237 -8.00 -12.30 -14.95
C ASP A 237 -9.17 -12.86 -15.77
N PHE A 238 -8.98 -14.03 -16.37
CA PHE A 238 -10.00 -14.72 -17.16
C PHE A 238 -11.24 -15.13 -16.35
N GLY A 239 -11.14 -15.19 -15.02
CA GLY A 239 -12.22 -15.47 -14.08
C GLY A 239 -12.97 -14.22 -13.61
N GLY A 240 -12.56 -13.05 -14.03
CA GLY A 240 -13.16 -11.77 -13.62
C GLY A 240 -12.63 -11.24 -12.28
N LYS A 241 -11.53 -11.79 -11.75
CA LYS A 241 -10.92 -11.36 -10.51
C LYS A 241 -9.86 -10.29 -10.81
N PRO A 242 -9.84 -9.15 -10.07
CA PRO A 242 -8.70 -8.23 -10.10
C PRO A 242 -7.45 -8.94 -9.58
N ILE A 243 -6.36 -8.85 -10.34
CA ILE A 243 -5.07 -9.49 -10.02
C ILE A 243 -3.91 -8.51 -10.01
N GLY A 244 -4.15 -7.23 -10.28
CA GLY A 244 -3.11 -6.22 -10.24
C GLY A 244 -3.48 -4.93 -10.95
N VAL A 245 -2.50 -4.06 -11.06
CA VAL A 245 -2.63 -2.75 -11.71
C VAL A 245 -1.41 -2.45 -12.59
N GLY A 246 -1.61 -1.62 -13.60
CA GLY A 246 -0.54 -1.20 -14.48
C GLY A 246 -0.75 0.18 -15.07
N LYS A 247 0.34 0.78 -15.54
CA LYS A 247 0.30 2.05 -16.25
C LYS A 247 0.17 1.79 -17.76
N ALA A 248 -0.86 2.36 -18.37
CA ALA A 248 -1.15 2.18 -19.80
C ALA A 248 -0.13 2.89 -20.68
N ASN A 249 0.33 2.22 -21.74
CA ASN A 249 1.22 2.78 -22.77
C ASN A 249 0.47 3.43 -23.94
N CYS A 250 -0.84 3.27 -24.00
CA CYS A 250 -1.72 3.83 -25.03
C CYS A 250 -3.08 4.17 -24.43
N ASP A 251 -3.91 4.87 -25.18
CA ASP A 251 -5.29 5.14 -24.77
C ASP A 251 -6.22 3.93 -24.96
N SER A 252 -7.43 4.01 -24.39
CA SER A 252 -8.42 2.95 -24.43
C SER A 252 -8.88 2.58 -25.84
N THR A 253 -8.95 3.54 -26.75
CA THR A 253 -9.32 3.31 -28.17
C THR A 253 -8.27 2.48 -28.89
N GLN A 254 -6.99 2.87 -28.73
CA GLN A 254 -5.85 2.12 -29.29
C GLN A 254 -5.75 0.71 -28.69
N ALA A 255 -6.01 0.57 -27.41
CA ALA A 255 -6.04 -0.73 -26.73
C ALA A 255 -7.12 -1.64 -27.31
N ARG A 256 -8.35 -1.15 -27.51
CA ARG A 256 -9.46 -1.88 -28.15
C ARG A 256 -9.14 -2.26 -29.60
N GLU A 257 -8.59 -1.34 -30.38
CA GLU A 257 -8.20 -1.60 -31.77
C GLU A 257 -7.09 -2.65 -31.88
N ALA A 258 -6.16 -2.69 -30.93
CA ALA A 258 -5.06 -3.65 -30.92
C ALA A 258 -5.45 -5.01 -30.34
N MET A 259 -6.53 -5.10 -29.56
CA MET A 259 -6.97 -6.30 -28.86
C MET A 259 -6.97 -7.54 -29.75
N GLY A 260 -6.41 -8.65 -29.23
CA GLY A 260 -6.28 -9.93 -29.93
C GLY A 260 -5.20 -9.97 -31.02
N LYS A 261 -4.51 -8.88 -31.34
CA LYS A 261 -3.52 -8.82 -32.43
C LYS A 261 -2.11 -9.15 -31.96
N HIS A 262 -1.41 -9.95 -32.74
CA HIS A 262 0.01 -10.26 -32.53
C HIS A 262 0.93 -9.15 -33.04
N GLY A 263 2.18 -9.14 -32.53
CA GLY A 263 3.24 -8.25 -33.01
C GLY A 263 3.06 -6.77 -32.70
N LYS A 264 2.16 -6.44 -31.76
CA LYS A 264 1.93 -5.08 -31.27
C LYS A 264 2.74 -4.79 -30.03
N LYS A 265 2.98 -3.50 -29.75
CA LYS A 265 3.62 -3.04 -28.51
C LYS A 265 2.75 -3.39 -27.30
N PRO A 266 3.36 -3.60 -26.12
CA PRO A 266 2.61 -3.84 -24.88
C PRO A 266 1.64 -2.70 -24.57
N VAL A 267 0.42 -3.06 -24.14
CA VAL A 267 -0.53 -2.09 -23.56
C VAL A 267 -0.07 -1.69 -22.15
N VAL A 268 0.48 -2.65 -21.38
CA VAL A 268 1.19 -2.37 -20.14
C VAL A 268 2.54 -3.07 -20.16
N HIS A 269 3.62 -2.30 -19.95
CA HIS A 269 4.98 -2.83 -19.89
C HIS A 269 5.27 -3.41 -18.50
N TYR A 270 6.06 -4.48 -18.40
CA TYR A 270 6.38 -5.18 -17.15
C TYR A 270 7.01 -4.26 -16.08
N ASP A 271 7.77 -3.22 -16.48
CA ASP A 271 8.32 -2.24 -15.54
C ASP A 271 7.26 -1.39 -14.85
N TYR A 272 6.07 -1.30 -15.45
CA TYR A 272 4.93 -0.51 -15.00
C TYR A 272 3.72 -1.39 -14.69
N LEU A 273 3.96 -2.63 -14.30
CA LEU A 273 2.96 -3.62 -13.93
C LEU A 273 3.25 -4.14 -12.53
N TYR A 274 2.22 -4.17 -11.70
CA TYR A 274 2.21 -4.79 -10.38
C TYR A 274 1.12 -5.85 -10.35
N ILE A 275 1.46 -7.07 -9.94
CA ILE A 275 0.55 -8.22 -9.76
C ILE A 275 0.55 -8.57 -8.27
N GLU A 276 -0.64 -8.81 -7.73
CA GLU A 276 -0.89 -9.15 -6.32
C GLU A 276 -0.77 -10.65 -6.05
#